data_154d7adccfe50d968a3f936d4e718c05
#
_entry.id   154d7adccfe50d968a3f936d4e718c05
#
_cell.length_a   1.000
_cell.length_b   1.000
_cell.length_c   1.000
_cell.angle_alpha   90.00
_cell.angle_beta   90.00
_cell.angle_gamma   90.00
#
_symmetry.space_group_name_H-M   'P 1'
#
loop_
_entity.id
_entity.type
_entity.pdbx_description
1 polymer ?
#
loop_
_entity_poly.entity_id
_entity_poly.type
_entity_poly.pdbx_seq_one_letter_code
_entity_poly.pdbx_strand_id
1 'polypeptide(L)'
;ASGDREYQLIAGERRWRAAQMAGIDKIPAIIREVPDEIAIAMALVENIQRENLNPIEEATALKRLVMEFQMTHQEAGDAVGRSRSAVSNLLRLLELSEEVRELVDARHLEMGHARALLSLDPTMQARAASEVVAKSLSVRETEQLVRRMKNPPVRKPHTLDPDIQYLQDNLSEKLCARVKLQHGAKGKGKMVISYNSTEELEGILEQMGLKTD
;
A
#
# COMPACT_ATOMS: atom_id res chain seq x y z
N ALA A 1 9.30 -20.56 -59.45
CA ALA A 1 8.21 -19.70 -58.99
C ALA A 1 8.58 -19.18 -57.63
N SER A 2 9.15 -17.95 -57.55
CA SER A 2 9.32 -17.21 -56.29
C SER A 2 7.95 -16.73 -55.88
N GLY A 3 7.27 -17.52 -55.06
CA GLY A 3 6.13 -16.98 -54.31
C GLY A 3 6.67 -16.05 -53.26
N ASP A 4 6.30 -14.78 -53.31
CA ASP A 4 6.54 -13.82 -52.22
C ASP A 4 5.87 -14.36 -50.94
N ARG A 5 6.67 -15.01 -50.09
CA ARG A 5 6.22 -15.38 -48.76
C ARG A 5 6.41 -14.16 -47.88
N GLU A 6 5.31 -13.61 -47.40
CA GLU A 6 5.35 -12.59 -46.34
C GLU A 6 5.70 -13.25 -44.99
N TYR A 7 6.64 -12.65 -44.30
CA TYR A 7 7.07 -13.08 -42.99
C TYR A 7 6.85 -11.94 -41.99
N GLN A 8 6.32 -12.28 -40.82
CA GLN A 8 6.19 -11.36 -39.71
C GLN A 8 7.35 -11.53 -38.74
N LEU A 9 8.00 -10.43 -38.38
CA LEU A 9 9.06 -10.44 -37.38
C LEU A 9 8.45 -10.52 -35.97
N ILE A 10 8.64 -11.64 -35.27
CA ILE A 10 8.14 -11.85 -33.92
C ILE A 10 9.14 -11.30 -32.88
N ALA A 11 10.45 -11.51 -33.10
CA ALA A 11 11.52 -11.12 -32.19
C ALA A 11 12.79 -10.73 -32.93
N GLY A 12 13.65 -9.91 -32.30
CA GLY A 12 14.96 -9.54 -32.86
C GLY A 12 14.96 -8.28 -33.71
N GLU A 13 13.98 -7.38 -33.60
CA GLU A 13 13.88 -6.14 -34.39
C GLU A 13 15.15 -5.26 -34.29
N ARG A 14 15.76 -5.15 -33.11
CA ARG A 14 17.01 -4.38 -32.93
C ARG A 14 18.17 -4.97 -33.73
N ARG A 15 18.29 -6.31 -33.78
CA ARG A 15 19.33 -7.00 -34.59
C ARG A 15 19.08 -6.80 -36.08
N TRP A 16 17.82 -6.90 -36.50
CA TRP A 16 17.44 -6.65 -37.90
C TRP A 16 17.74 -5.20 -38.31
N ARG A 17 17.36 -4.22 -37.51
CA ARG A 17 17.68 -2.80 -37.75
C ARG A 17 19.19 -2.53 -37.77
N ALA A 18 19.93 -3.13 -36.81
CA ALA A 18 21.38 -2.97 -36.77
C ALA A 18 22.05 -3.56 -38.02
N ALA A 19 21.57 -4.71 -38.51
CA ALA A 19 22.05 -5.30 -39.77
C ALA A 19 21.79 -4.38 -40.98
N GLN A 20 20.60 -3.79 -41.06
CA GLN A 20 20.29 -2.80 -42.12
C GLN A 20 21.25 -1.60 -42.03
N MET A 21 21.48 -1.04 -40.86
CA MET A 21 22.40 0.09 -40.66
C MET A 21 23.85 -0.27 -41.00
N ALA A 22 24.23 -1.54 -40.82
CA ALA A 22 25.55 -2.06 -41.14
C ALA A 22 25.71 -2.48 -42.63
N GLY A 23 24.65 -2.35 -43.43
CA GLY A 23 24.67 -2.76 -44.85
C GLY A 23 24.73 -4.27 -45.03
N ILE A 24 24.26 -5.06 -44.07
CA ILE A 24 24.24 -6.53 -44.12
C ILE A 24 22.91 -6.95 -44.77
N ASP A 25 22.95 -7.49 -45.96
CA ASP A 25 21.76 -7.89 -46.73
C ASP A 25 21.10 -9.19 -46.24
N LYS A 26 21.80 -10.03 -45.52
CA LYS A 26 21.31 -11.35 -45.08
C LYS A 26 21.70 -11.61 -43.63
N ILE A 27 20.69 -11.91 -42.80
CA ILE A 27 20.89 -12.32 -41.39
C ILE A 27 20.31 -13.72 -41.17
N PRO A 28 20.89 -14.54 -40.27
CA PRO A 28 20.29 -15.82 -39.86
C PRO A 28 18.95 -15.58 -39.17
N ALA A 29 17.90 -16.27 -39.61
CA ALA A 29 16.57 -16.21 -39.01
C ALA A 29 15.98 -17.61 -38.86
N ILE A 30 15.22 -17.83 -37.81
CA ILE A 30 14.45 -19.06 -37.61
C ILE A 30 13.02 -18.78 -38.05
N ILE A 31 12.57 -19.46 -39.09
CA ILE A 31 11.21 -19.37 -39.60
C ILE A 31 10.35 -20.44 -38.95
N ARG A 32 9.20 -20.05 -38.40
CA ARG A 32 8.21 -20.96 -37.83
C ARG A 32 6.84 -20.63 -38.39
N GLU A 33 6.08 -21.64 -38.74
CA GLU A 33 4.65 -21.47 -39.03
C GLU A 33 3.88 -21.60 -37.70
N VAL A 34 3.30 -20.51 -37.27
CA VAL A 34 2.51 -20.44 -36.03
C VAL A 34 1.23 -19.64 -36.30
N PRO A 35 0.11 -20.00 -35.67
CA PRO A 35 -1.10 -19.17 -35.70
C PRO A 35 -0.80 -17.75 -35.18
N ASP A 36 -1.50 -16.75 -35.72
CA ASP A 36 -1.30 -15.34 -35.36
C ASP A 36 -1.42 -15.08 -33.86
N GLU A 37 -2.37 -15.73 -33.20
CA GLU A 37 -2.55 -15.66 -31.75
C GLU A 37 -1.28 -16.09 -30.98
N ILE A 38 -0.66 -17.18 -31.40
CA ILE A 38 0.58 -17.69 -30.80
C ILE A 38 1.73 -16.73 -31.09
N ALA A 39 1.80 -16.17 -32.30
CA ALA A 39 2.81 -15.19 -32.66
C ALA A 39 2.73 -13.95 -31.77
N ILE A 40 1.52 -13.44 -31.50
CA ILE A 40 1.28 -12.28 -30.62
C ILE A 40 1.68 -12.62 -29.18
N ALA A 41 1.30 -13.81 -28.68
CA ALA A 41 1.70 -14.27 -27.33
C ALA A 41 3.22 -14.36 -27.20
N MET A 42 3.92 -14.91 -28.20
CA MET A 42 5.39 -15.00 -28.22
C MET A 42 6.05 -13.61 -28.20
N ALA A 43 5.53 -12.66 -28.98
CA ALA A 43 6.02 -11.28 -28.99
C ALA A 43 5.81 -10.60 -27.63
N LEU A 44 4.66 -10.85 -26.97
CA LEU A 44 4.37 -10.31 -25.64
C LEU A 44 5.30 -10.91 -24.58
N VAL A 45 5.56 -12.21 -24.63
CA VAL A 45 6.52 -12.90 -23.74
C VAL A 45 7.94 -12.33 -23.93
N GLU A 46 8.40 -12.15 -25.18
CA GLU A 46 9.70 -11.52 -25.46
C GLU A 46 9.79 -10.12 -24.85
N ASN A 47 8.72 -9.34 -25.00
CA ASN A 47 8.68 -7.99 -24.45
C ASN A 47 8.73 -7.99 -22.91
N ILE A 48 8.06 -8.93 -22.22
CA ILE A 48 8.11 -9.08 -20.75
C ILE A 48 9.52 -9.47 -20.28
N GLN A 49 10.27 -10.23 -21.07
CA GLN A 49 11.64 -10.64 -20.73
C GLN A 49 12.69 -9.55 -20.90
N ARG A 50 12.29 -8.32 -21.27
CA ARG A 50 13.22 -7.17 -21.34
C ARG A 50 13.61 -6.68 -19.95
N GLU A 51 14.87 -6.35 -19.77
CA GLU A 51 15.46 -5.98 -18.45
C GLU A 51 14.94 -4.67 -17.85
N ASN A 52 14.15 -3.85 -18.55
CA ASN A 52 13.81 -2.48 -18.14
C ASN A 52 12.32 -2.22 -17.88
N LEU A 53 11.47 -3.26 -17.85
CA LEU A 53 10.06 -3.06 -17.52
C LEU A 53 9.89 -2.69 -16.04
N ASN A 54 9.01 -1.72 -15.78
CA ASN A 54 8.60 -1.47 -14.41
C ASN A 54 7.59 -2.55 -13.95
N PRO A 55 7.38 -2.73 -12.63
CA PRO A 55 6.47 -3.77 -12.12
C PRO A 55 5.02 -3.65 -12.59
N ILE A 56 4.53 -2.44 -12.87
CA ILE A 56 3.15 -2.21 -13.35
C ILE A 56 3.04 -2.57 -14.85
N GLU A 57 4.06 -2.24 -15.65
CA GLU A 57 4.12 -2.65 -17.05
C GLU A 57 4.19 -4.18 -17.17
N GLU A 58 5.04 -4.83 -16.37
CA GLU A 58 5.13 -6.31 -16.31
C GLU A 58 3.79 -6.92 -15.91
N ALA A 59 3.11 -6.37 -14.88
CA ALA A 59 1.79 -6.82 -14.44
C ALA A 59 0.73 -6.66 -15.54
N THR A 60 0.76 -5.54 -16.26
CA THR A 60 -0.18 -5.28 -17.35
C THR A 60 0.01 -6.26 -18.52
N ALA A 61 1.25 -6.54 -18.89
CA ALA A 61 1.55 -7.51 -19.92
C ALA A 61 1.17 -8.94 -19.51
N LEU A 62 1.44 -9.33 -18.25
CA LEU A 62 0.99 -10.61 -17.69
C LEU A 62 -0.53 -10.74 -17.66
N LYS A 63 -1.25 -9.65 -17.34
CA LYS A 63 -2.71 -9.63 -17.40
C LYS A 63 -3.23 -9.93 -18.80
N ARG A 64 -2.58 -9.39 -19.82
CA ARG A 64 -2.92 -9.70 -21.22
C ARG A 64 -2.71 -11.17 -21.54
N LEU A 65 -1.59 -11.78 -21.14
CA LEU A 65 -1.35 -13.23 -21.33
C LEU A 65 -2.47 -14.07 -20.69
N VAL A 66 -2.87 -13.73 -19.46
CA VAL A 66 -3.92 -14.46 -18.74
C VAL A 66 -5.29 -14.25 -19.39
N MET A 67 -5.66 -13.01 -19.77
CA MET A 67 -7.02 -12.69 -20.22
C MET A 67 -7.24 -12.94 -21.72
N GLU A 68 -6.26 -12.55 -22.57
CA GLU A 68 -6.40 -12.67 -24.03
C GLU A 68 -6.11 -14.08 -24.51
N PHE A 69 -5.12 -14.75 -23.88
CA PHE A 69 -4.68 -16.11 -24.28
C PHE A 69 -5.16 -17.20 -23.31
N GLN A 70 -6.03 -16.84 -22.33
CA GLN A 70 -6.63 -17.78 -21.36
C GLN A 70 -5.61 -18.64 -20.60
N MET A 71 -4.39 -18.11 -20.42
CA MET A 71 -3.34 -18.81 -19.68
C MET A 71 -3.64 -18.79 -18.18
N THR A 72 -3.34 -19.88 -17.51
CA THR A 72 -3.28 -19.91 -16.05
C THR A 72 -2.08 -19.09 -15.55
N HIS A 73 -2.08 -18.69 -14.29
CA HIS A 73 -0.93 -17.99 -13.68
C HIS A 73 0.34 -18.86 -13.71
N GLN A 74 0.21 -20.18 -13.69
CA GLN A 74 1.34 -21.09 -13.81
C GLN A 74 1.92 -21.06 -15.22
N GLU A 75 1.09 -21.24 -16.26
CA GLU A 75 1.52 -21.21 -17.66
C GLU A 75 2.14 -19.87 -18.05
N ALA A 76 1.51 -18.75 -17.61
CA ALA A 76 2.08 -17.42 -17.82
C ALA A 76 3.44 -17.27 -17.12
N GLY A 77 3.57 -17.80 -15.90
CA GLY A 77 4.84 -17.85 -15.18
C GLY A 77 5.91 -18.64 -15.90
N ASP A 78 5.60 -19.85 -16.31
CA ASP A 78 6.52 -20.73 -17.04
C ASP A 78 6.98 -20.08 -18.36
N ALA A 79 6.07 -19.41 -19.09
CA ALA A 79 6.39 -18.71 -20.33
C ALA A 79 7.39 -17.57 -20.14
N VAL A 80 7.30 -16.82 -19.02
CA VAL A 80 8.17 -15.65 -18.75
C VAL A 80 9.32 -15.95 -17.78
N GLY A 81 9.48 -17.20 -17.32
CA GLY A 81 10.53 -17.59 -16.37
C GLY A 81 10.26 -17.11 -14.93
N ARG A 82 8.99 -16.98 -14.54
CA ARG A 82 8.56 -16.56 -13.19
C ARG A 82 7.79 -17.68 -12.48
N SER A 83 7.77 -17.67 -11.17
CA SER A 83 6.90 -18.58 -10.41
C SER A 83 5.44 -18.13 -10.49
N ARG A 84 4.49 -19.08 -10.34
CA ARG A 84 3.06 -18.79 -10.21
C ARG A 84 2.77 -17.71 -9.15
N SER A 85 3.45 -17.79 -8.01
CA SER A 85 3.28 -16.81 -6.92
C SER A 85 3.78 -15.42 -7.29
N ALA A 86 4.87 -15.32 -8.07
CA ALA A 86 5.37 -14.04 -8.57
C ALA A 86 4.36 -13.41 -9.55
N VAL A 87 3.81 -14.18 -10.48
CA VAL A 87 2.75 -13.73 -11.40
C VAL A 87 1.53 -13.23 -10.63
N SER A 88 1.04 -14.02 -9.66
CA SER A 88 -0.11 -13.62 -8.84
C SER A 88 0.15 -12.33 -8.05
N ASN A 89 1.37 -12.14 -7.53
CA ASN A 89 1.75 -10.93 -6.81
C ASN A 89 1.84 -9.71 -7.74
N LEU A 90 2.36 -9.87 -8.94
CA LEU A 90 2.41 -8.81 -9.96
C LEU A 90 1.00 -8.40 -10.39
N LEU A 91 0.15 -9.35 -10.72
CA LEU A 91 -1.23 -9.06 -11.14
C LEU A 91 -2.01 -8.29 -10.07
N ARG A 92 -1.79 -8.59 -8.79
CA ARG A 92 -2.40 -7.83 -7.69
C ARG A 92 -1.98 -6.36 -7.63
N LEU A 93 -0.83 -5.98 -8.17
CA LEU A 93 -0.43 -4.56 -8.22
C LEU A 93 -1.40 -3.71 -9.05
N LEU A 94 -2.12 -4.31 -9.99
CA LEU A 94 -3.14 -3.63 -10.79
C LEU A 94 -4.42 -3.29 -9.99
N GLU A 95 -4.57 -3.83 -8.77
CA GLU A 95 -5.67 -3.52 -7.84
C GLU A 95 -5.37 -2.27 -6.98
N LEU A 96 -4.15 -1.73 -7.06
CA LEU A 96 -3.77 -0.49 -6.36
C LEU A 96 -4.52 0.71 -6.93
N SER A 97 -4.74 1.74 -6.10
CA SER A 97 -5.23 3.03 -6.57
C SER A 97 -4.25 3.66 -7.56
N GLU A 98 -4.75 4.55 -8.41
CA GLU A 98 -3.94 5.16 -9.47
C GLU A 98 -2.75 5.92 -8.90
N GLU A 99 -2.97 6.69 -7.83
CA GLU A 99 -1.91 7.46 -7.15
C GLU A 99 -0.79 6.56 -6.62
N VAL A 100 -1.14 5.37 -6.10
CA VAL A 100 -0.14 4.43 -5.58
C VAL A 100 0.61 3.76 -6.73
N ARG A 101 -0.07 3.46 -7.85
CA ARG A 101 0.59 2.93 -9.05
C ARG A 101 1.60 3.92 -9.62
N GLU A 102 1.25 5.21 -9.70
CA GLU A 102 2.17 6.26 -10.13
C GLU A 102 3.43 6.34 -9.25
N LEU A 103 3.29 6.19 -7.92
CA LEU A 103 4.42 6.17 -7.01
C LEU A 103 5.31 4.93 -7.18
N VAL A 104 4.73 3.79 -7.56
CA VAL A 104 5.50 2.58 -7.92
C VAL A 104 6.23 2.78 -9.24
N ASP A 105 5.56 3.35 -10.25
CA ASP A 105 6.14 3.64 -11.57
C ASP A 105 7.30 4.64 -11.47
N ALA A 106 7.13 5.67 -10.64
CA ALA A 106 8.17 6.66 -10.33
C ALA A 106 9.30 6.10 -9.44
N ARG A 107 9.25 4.83 -9.02
CA ARG A 107 10.20 4.17 -8.12
C ARG A 107 10.30 4.82 -6.74
N HIS A 108 9.29 5.58 -6.32
CA HIS A 108 9.18 6.10 -4.95
C HIS A 108 8.72 5.02 -3.97
N LEU A 109 8.04 3.99 -4.48
CA LEU A 109 7.62 2.81 -3.73
C LEU A 109 8.16 1.54 -4.38
N GLU A 110 8.71 0.65 -3.58
CA GLU A 110 9.12 -0.69 -4.03
C GLU A 110 7.94 -1.67 -4.01
N MET A 111 8.09 -2.80 -4.70
CA MET A 111 7.09 -3.88 -4.74
C MET A 111 6.63 -4.35 -3.34
N GLY A 112 7.53 -4.35 -2.37
CA GLY A 112 7.21 -4.71 -0.98
C GLY A 112 6.23 -3.74 -0.33
N HIS A 113 6.45 -2.43 -0.52
CA HIS A 113 5.54 -1.37 -0.06
C HIS A 113 4.17 -1.49 -0.73
N ALA A 114 4.14 -1.63 -2.06
CA ALA A 114 2.93 -1.79 -2.86
C ALA A 114 2.08 -2.99 -2.37
N ARG A 115 2.71 -4.14 -2.12
CA ARG A 115 2.04 -5.34 -1.59
C ARG A 115 1.42 -5.13 -0.20
N ALA A 116 2.11 -4.42 0.68
CA ALA A 116 1.57 -4.10 2.00
C ALA A 116 0.31 -3.22 1.89
N LEU A 117 0.36 -2.22 1.00
CA LEU A 117 -0.73 -1.26 0.76
C LEU A 117 -1.97 -1.88 0.15
N LEU A 118 -1.85 -2.96 -0.66
CA LEU A 118 -2.99 -3.67 -1.26
C LEU A 118 -4.04 -4.16 -0.25
N SER A 119 -3.67 -4.25 0.99
CA SER A 119 -4.59 -4.70 2.04
C SER A 119 -5.50 -3.60 2.57
N LEU A 120 -5.33 -2.35 2.14
CA LEU A 120 -6.13 -1.19 2.52
C LEU A 120 -7.16 -0.85 1.43
N ASP A 121 -8.21 -0.13 1.82
CA ASP A 121 -9.15 0.47 0.87
C ASP A 121 -8.45 1.55 0.02
N PRO A 122 -8.89 1.82 -1.22
CA PRO A 122 -8.21 2.75 -2.14
C PRO A 122 -7.92 4.14 -1.53
N THR A 123 -8.85 4.71 -0.78
CA THR A 123 -8.67 6.00 -0.09
C THR A 123 -7.60 5.95 1.00
N MET A 124 -7.52 4.83 1.72
CA MET A 124 -6.50 4.60 2.73
C MET A 124 -5.15 4.25 2.11
N GLN A 125 -5.12 3.62 0.94
CA GLN A 125 -3.90 3.34 0.20
C GLN A 125 -3.14 4.61 -0.14
N ALA A 126 -3.80 5.62 -0.74
CA ALA A 126 -3.18 6.90 -1.11
C ALA A 126 -2.59 7.62 0.10
N ARG A 127 -3.35 7.67 1.21
CA ARG A 127 -2.89 8.28 2.47
C ARG A 127 -1.67 7.56 3.05
N ALA A 128 -1.71 6.22 3.10
CA ALA A 128 -0.61 5.42 3.61
C ALA A 128 0.64 5.54 2.72
N ALA A 129 0.47 5.54 1.40
CA ALA A 129 1.54 5.72 0.43
C ALA A 129 2.25 7.07 0.61
N SER A 130 1.49 8.16 0.77
CA SER A 130 2.04 9.49 1.04
C SER A 130 2.86 9.51 2.34
N GLU A 131 2.39 8.82 3.39
CA GLU A 131 3.12 8.72 4.66
C GLU A 131 4.42 7.90 4.52
N VAL A 132 4.38 6.79 3.75
CA VAL A 132 5.54 5.94 3.47
C VAL A 132 6.63 6.74 2.75
N VAL A 133 6.26 7.47 1.70
CA VAL A 133 7.20 8.31 0.93
C VAL A 133 7.75 9.44 1.78
N ALA A 134 6.89 10.20 2.48
CA ALA A 134 7.30 11.35 3.28
C ALA A 134 8.27 10.98 4.42
N LYS A 135 8.13 9.78 5.00
CA LYS A 135 8.95 9.29 6.12
C LYS A 135 10.03 8.31 5.68
N SER A 136 10.13 8.00 4.39
CA SER A 136 11.06 7.00 3.83
C SER A 136 11.00 5.66 4.60
N LEU A 137 9.78 5.18 4.86
CA LEU A 137 9.56 3.97 5.65
C LEU A 137 10.08 2.74 4.90
N SER A 138 10.67 1.80 5.61
CA SER A 138 10.98 0.48 5.10
C SER A 138 9.71 -0.37 4.88
N VAL A 139 9.83 -1.47 4.13
CA VAL A 139 8.71 -2.41 3.90
C VAL A 139 8.10 -2.89 5.23
N ARG A 140 8.94 -3.22 6.22
CA ARG A 140 8.47 -3.68 7.55
C ARG A 140 7.71 -2.60 8.32
N GLU A 141 8.18 -1.35 8.26
CA GLU A 141 7.48 -0.23 8.89
C GLU A 141 6.17 0.09 8.18
N THR A 142 6.14 -0.06 6.85
CA THR A 142 4.92 0.06 6.05
C THR A 142 3.89 -1.02 6.44
N GLU A 143 4.31 -2.27 6.61
CA GLU A 143 3.43 -3.34 7.11
C GLU A 143 2.86 -3.02 8.51
N GLN A 144 3.68 -2.44 9.39
CA GLN A 144 3.23 -2.00 10.72
C GLN A 144 2.25 -0.81 10.63
N LEU A 145 2.51 0.15 9.74
CA LEU A 145 1.61 1.27 9.48
C LEU A 145 0.24 0.75 9.00
N VAL A 146 0.24 -0.12 8.00
CA VAL A 146 -0.96 -0.74 7.45
C VAL A 146 -1.74 -1.50 8.53
N ARG A 147 -1.05 -2.29 9.37
CA ARG A 147 -1.68 -2.99 10.50
C ARG A 147 -2.34 -2.03 11.50
N ARG A 148 -1.69 -0.90 11.81
CA ARG A 148 -2.25 0.14 12.69
C ARG A 148 -3.44 0.85 12.07
N MET A 149 -3.42 1.08 10.76
CA MET A 149 -4.52 1.72 10.05
C MET A 149 -5.74 0.81 9.96
N LYS A 150 -5.55 -0.49 9.76
CA LYS A 150 -6.64 -1.49 9.76
C LYS A 150 -7.24 -1.72 11.14
N ASN A 151 -6.39 -1.77 12.15
CA ASN A 151 -6.76 -2.02 13.52
C ASN A 151 -6.26 -0.84 14.37
N PRO A 152 -6.93 0.31 14.32
CA PRO A 152 -6.56 1.41 15.20
C PRO A 152 -6.61 0.88 16.64
N PRO A 153 -5.55 1.13 17.44
CA PRO A 153 -5.55 0.68 18.82
C PRO A 153 -6.81 1.23 19.47
N VAL A 154 -7.71 0.35 19.87
CA VAL A 154 -8.83 0.72 20.71
C VAL A 154 -8.18 1.35 21.94
N ARG A 155 -8.30 2.67 22.09
CA ARG A 155 -7.95 3.32 23.35
C ARG A 155 -8.81 2.61 24.40
N LYS A 156 -8.21 1.65 25.11
CA LYS A 156 -8.88 1.08 26.28
C LYS A 156 -9.29 2.29 27.09
N PRO A 157 -10.58 2.47 27.40
CA PRO A 157 -10.94 3.48 28.35
C PRO A 157 -10.05 3.19 29.57
N HIS A 158 -9.33 4.18 30.05
CA HIS A 158 -8.56 4.07 31.28
C HIS A 158 -9.63 3.72 32.33
N THR A 159 -9.78 2.42 32.61
CA THR A 159 -10.56 2.01 33.77
C THR A 159 -9.82 2.63 34.93
N LEU A 160 -10.38 3.72 35.46
CA LEU A 160 -9.89 4.35 36.67
C LEU A 160 -9.80 3.21 37.70
N ASP A 161 -8.69 3.17 38.42
CA ASP A 161 -8.56 2.31 39.59
C ASP A 161 -9.82 2.50 40.44
N PRO A 162 -10.51 1.43 40.87
CA PRO A 162 -11.73 1.55 41.68
C PRO A 162 -11.59 2.53 42.83
N ASP A 163 -10.41 2.61 43.46
CA ASP A 163 -10.11 3.54 44.54
C ASP A 163 -10.09 5.02 44.04
N ILE A 164 -9.57 5.26 42.87
CA ILE A 164 -9.56 6.57 42.24
C ILE A 164 -10.98 6.97 41.83
N GLN A 165 -11.76 6.02 41.34
CA GLN A 165 -13.16 6.30 40.96
C GLN A 165 -14.00 6.65 42.20
N TYR A 166 -13.85 5.88 43.28
CA TYR A 166 -14.49 6.16 44.56
C TYR A 166 -14.09 7.55 45.10
N LEU A 167 -12.81 7.90 45.03
CA LEU A 167 -12.31 9.23 45.44
C LEU A 167 -12.89 10.33 44.57
N GLN A 168 -13.00 10.12 43.27
CA GLN A 168 -13.60 11.08 42.33
C GLN A 168 -15.08 11.34 42.64
N ASP A 169 -15.82 10.27 42.90
CA ASP A 169 -17.26 10.35 43.20
C ASP A 169 -17.48 11.07 44.57
N ASN A 170 -16.71 10.74 45.59
CA ASN A 170 -16.75 11.44 46.90
C ASN A 170 -16.40 12.92 46.79
N LEU A 171 -15.40 13.28 45.99
CA LEU A 171 -15.04 14.68 45.76
C LEU A 171 -16.13 15.43 45.00
N SER A 172 -16.74 14.77 44.02
CA SER A 172 -17.84 15.37 43.25
C SER A 172 -19.07 15.62 44.13
N GLU A 173 -19.38 14.71 45.03
CA GLU A 173 -20.49 14.85 45.99
C GLU A 173 -20.22 15.97 46.99
N LYS A 174 -19.03 16.00 47.60
CA LYS A 174 -18.65 17.04 48.57
C LYS A 174 -18.58 18.43 47.99
N LEU A 175 -18.09 18.58 46.76
CA LEU A 175 -17.93 19.87 46.10
C LEU A 175 -19.16 20.30 45.30
N CYS A 176 -20.20 19.48 45.25
CA CYS A 176 -21.39 19.68 44.42
C CYS A 176 -21.05 20.08 42.97
N ALA A 177 -19.91 19.60 42.47
CA ALA A 177 -19.33 19.96 41.17
C ALA A 177 -18.71 18.72 40.49
N ARG A 178 -18.63 18.75 39.16
CA ARG A 178 -18.04 17.64 38.42
C ARG A 178 -16.52 17.62 38.56
N VAL A 179 -16.02 16.66 39.33
CA VAL A 179 -14.57 16.43 39.50
C VAL A 179 -14.10 15.32 38.60
N LYS A 180 -12.96 15.47 37.95
CA LYS A 180 -12.30 14.46 37.16
C LYS A 180 -10.86 14.30 37.60
N LEU A 181 -10.51 13.09 38.07
CA LEU A 181 -9.16 12.72 38.44
C LEU A 181 -8.44 12.04 37.29
N GLN A 182 -7.27 12.54 36.91
CA GLN A 182 -6.37 11.93 35.93
C GLN A 182 -5.14 11.47 36.69
N HIS A 183 -5.07 10.16 37.01
CA HIS A 183 -3.97 9.58 37.76
C HIS A 183 -3.01 8.84 36.82
N GLY A 184 -1.71 9.12 36.92
CA GLY A 184 -0.67 8.49 36.11
C GLY A 184 0.10 7.43 36.91
N ALA A 185 0.67 6.45 36.21
CA ALA A 185 1.37 5.29 36.78
C ALA A 185 2.53 5.58 37.75
N LYS A 186 2.99 6.84 37.84
CA LYS A 186 4.09 7.28 38.75
C LYS A 186 3.61 8.14 39.92
N GLY A 187 2.34 8.04 40.31
CA GLY A 187 1.78 8.82 41.42
C GLY A 187 1.55 10.31 41.11
N LYS A 188 1.83 10.78 39.89
CA LYS A 188 1.52 12.13 39.42
C LYS A 188 0.14 12.14 38.81
N GLY A 189 -0.64 13.18 39.09
CA GLY A 189 -1.98 13.31 38.53
C GLY A 189 -2.40 14.75 38.37
N LYS A 190 -3.60 14.93 37.78
CA LYS A 190 -4.26 16.22 37.63
C LYS A 190 -5.70 16.04 38.09
N MET A 191 -6.18 16.98 38.94
CA MET A 191 -7.57 17.11 39.30
C MET A 191 -8.18 18.28 38.50
N VAL A 192 -9.31 18.03 37.86
CA VAL A 192 -10.05 19.02 37.09
C VAL A 192 -11.45 19.13 37.71
N ILE A 193 -11.81 20.31 38.17
CA ILE A 193 -13.15 20.65 38.67
C ILE A 193 -13.81 21.53 37.61
N SER A 194 -14.99 21.12 37.16
CA SER A 194 -15.75 21.87 36.14
C SER A 194 -16.85 22.67 36.84
N TYR A 195 -16.98 23.94 36.51
CA TYR A 195 -18.02 24.82 37.02
C TYR A 195 -18.67 25.58 35.84
N ASN A 196 -19.90 26.04 36.02
CA ASN A 196 -20.71 26.71 34.98
C ASN A 196 -20.92 28.20 35.24
N SER A 197 -20.65 28.69 36.47
CA SER A 197 -20.77 30.09 36.84
C SER A 197 -19.73 30.50 37.87
N THR A 198 -19.52 31.81 38.05
CA THR A 198 -18.59 32.36 39.05
C THR A 198 -19.07 32.07 40.47
N GLU A 199 -20.37 32.10 40.66
CA GLU A 199 -21.00 31.79 41.97
C GLU A 199 -20.79 30.29 42.35
N GLU A 200 -20.88 29.40 41.37
CA GLU A 200 -20.57 27.97 41.57
C GLU A 200 -19.09 27.77 41.95
N LEU A 201 -18.19 28.53 41.31
CA LEU A 201 -16.77 28.53 41.65
C LEU A 201 -16.51 29.02 43.07
N GLU A 202 -17.15 30.13 43.48
CA GLU A 202 -17.05 30.67 44.85
C GLU A 202 -17.53 29.66 45.88
N GLY A 203 -18.66 28.99 45.64
CA GLY A 203 -19.16 27.91 46.49
C GLY A 203 -18.23 26.75 46.62
N ILE A 204 -17.58 26.33 45.52
CA ILE A 204 -16.56 25.29 45.51
C ILE A 204 -15.33 25.68 46.35
N LEU A 205 -14.86 26.94 46.19
CA LEU A 205 -13.71 27.46 46.94
C LEU A 205 -14.02 27.53 48.44
N GLU A 206 -15.23 27.95 48.80
CA GLU A 206 -15.69 28.02 50.19
C GLU A 206 -15.73 26.61 50.83
N GLN A 207 -16.24 25.59 50.09
CA GLN A 207 -16.23 24.20 50.57
C GLN A 207 -14.82 23.61 50.67
N MET A 208 -13.88 24.11 49.91
CA MET A 208 -12.45 23.77 50.05
C MET A 208 -11.75 24.53 51.17
N GLY A 209 -12.46 25.44 51.86
CA GLY A 209 -11.91 26.21 52.97
C GLY A 209 -11.08 27.42 52.54
N LEU A 210 -11.20 27.82 51.27
CA LEU A 210 -10.53 28.98 50.70
C LEU A 210 -11.52 30.17 50.81
N LYS A 211 -11.21 31.18 51.62
CA LYS A 211 -12.00 32.44 51.65
C LYS A 211 -11.63 33.25 50.42
N THR A 212 -12.63 33.62 49.63
CA THR A 212 -12.55 34.68 48.63
C THR A 212 -12.78 36.00 49.34
N ASP A 213 -11.71 36.79 49.55
CA ASP A 213 -11.81 38.17 50.03
C ASP A 213 -12.36 39.04 48.90
#